data_12e963443fe6801dd0f76bb9576b47eb
#
_entry.id   12e963443fe6801dd0f76bb9576b47eb
#
_cell.length_a   1.000
_cell.length_b   1.000
_cell.length_c   1.000
_cell.angle_alpha   90.00
_cell.angle_beta   90.00
_cell.angle_gamma   90.00
#
_symmetry.space_group_name_H-M   'P 1'
#
loop_
_entity.id
_entity.type
_entity.pdbx_description
1 polymer ?
#
loop_
_entity_poly.entity_id
_entity_poly.type
_entity_poly.pdbx_seq_one_letter_code
_entity_poly.pdbx_strand_id
1 'polypeptide(L)'
;MGGDERSLGRHDNAPRRIWNQPFAWCPGRAGPAAVPFDNGVLGETGRNSDMTDDRQTAHTWRPDRFMVIVGHPDDADFGPAGTAATWIDAGSAGWLVCCTSGDAGGEDPDLDPLELARAREEEQRQAATVVGYVGVSFLHQPDGNLVNDLPLREMLVREIRTFRPDAVLCGDPDVVIHGNSGINHTDHRAAAIAAVDAVYPAARNPMAFPWLAKSGLAAHKVRRLYLMWSNQPDVWVDVSAAADRKIEALRSHASQIHDPEGVFTRIRGRMSEQGELIGVAAAESYRLVVLDQDPEEETTADAAAPVAKRS
;
A
#
# COMPACT_ATOMS: atom_id res chain seq x y z
N MET A 1 69.58 30.71 14.94
CA MET A 1 69.29 30.16 13.65
C MET A 1 68.06 29.28 13.86
N GLY A 2 66.79 29.65 13.79
CA GLY A 2 66.07 30.35 12.76
C GLY A 2 65.41 29.32 11.86
N GLY A 3 64.27 28.78 12.24
CA GLY A 3 63.48 27.84 11.49
C GLY A 3 62.00 28.06 11.70
N ASP A 4 61.39 28.65 10.71
CA ASP A 4 60.04 29.17 10.58
C ASP A 4 59.03 28.00 10.54
N GLU A 5 58.12 27.87 11.49
CA GLU A 5 56.96 26.98 11.48
C GLU A 5 55.76 27.69 10.82
N ARG A 6 55.49 27.42 9.57
CA ARG A 6 54.29 27.83 8.87
C ARG A 6 53.15 26.89 9.20
N SER A 7 52.18 27.37 9.93
CA SER A 7 50.88 26.74 10.19
C SER A 7 50.11 26.56 8.86
N LEU A 8 49.85 25.32 8.48
CA LEU A 8 48.91 24.95 7.42
C LEU A 8 47.53 24.82 8.01
N GLY A 9 46.69 25.81 7.71
CA GLY A 9 45.26 25.78 8.03
C GLY A 9 44.56 24.58 7.38
N ARG A 10 43.92 23.78 8.20
CA ARG A 10 43.00 22.73 7.75
C ARG A 10 41.72 23.40 7.29
N HIS A 11 41.42 23.34 6.01
CA HIS A 11 40.10 23.60 5.47
C HIS A 11 39.22 22.38 5.74
N ASP A 12 38.36 22.47 6.75
CA ASP A 12 37.23 21.58 6.95
C ASP A 12 36.20 21.81 5.85
N ASN A 13 36.27 20.99 4.81
CA ASN A 13 35.23 20.90 3.79
C ASN A 13 34.36 19.67 4.10
N ALA A 14 33.52 19.80 5.13
CA ALA A 14 32.43 18.84 5.33
C ALA A 14 31.32 19.16 4.31
N PRO A 15 30.84 18.17 3.52
CA PRO A 15 29.70 18.40 2.65
C PRO A 15 28.46 18.62 3.50
N ARG A 16 27.81 19.78 3.30
CA ARG A 16 26.50 20.07 3.91
C ARG A 16 25.51 19.06 3.38
N ARG A 17 25.05 18.15 4.24
CA ARG A 17 23.91 17.25 3.96
C ARG A 17 22.64 18.10 3.86
N ILE A 18 22.10 18.22 2.65
CA ILE A 18 20.81 18.87 2.37
C ILE A 18 19.77 17.73 2.30
N TRP A 19 19.47 17.08 3.42
CA TRP A 19 18.36 16.14 3.52
C TRP A 19 17.97 16.04 5.01
N ASN A 20 17.15 16.98 5.46
CA ASN A 20 16.29 16.83 6.63
C ASN A 20 15.23 17.91 6.56
N GLN A 21 14.12 17.58 5.95
CA GLN A 21 12.85 18.26 6.20
C GLN A 21 11.90 17.19 6.71
N PRO A 22 11.37 17.35 7.93
CA PRO A 22 10.31 16.48 8.41
C PRO A 22 9.13 16.61 7.46
N PHE A 23 8.46 15.52 7.19
CA PHE A 23 7.27 15.44 6.35
C PHE A 23 6.13 16.23 7.01
N ALA A 24 6.20 17.57 6.95
CA ALA A 24 5.12 18.45 7.30
C ALA A 24 4.09 18.40 6.16
N TRP A 25 3.12 17.52 6.31
CA TRP A 25 1.94 17.52 5.47
C TRP A 25 1.14 18.80 5.78
N CYS A 26 1.18 19.79 4.86
CA CYS A 26 0.38 21.00 4.96
C CYS A 26 -1.07 20.68 4.59
N PRO A 27 -2.07 21.09 5.41
CA PRO A 27 -3.47 20.96 5.04
C PRO A 27 -3.76 21.89 3.87
N GLY A 28 -4.10 21.33 2.70
CA GLY A 28 -4.54 22.08 1.54
C GLY A 28 -5.84 22.81 1.83
N ARG A 29 -5.86 24.11 1.58
CA ARG A 29 -7.10 24.88 1.44
C ARG A 29 -7.91 24.28 0.30
N ALA A 30 -9.23 24.20 0.48
CA ALA A 30 -10.16 23.85 -0.58
C ALA A 30 -9.84 24.63 -1.84
N GLY A 31 -9.50 23.93 -2.92
CA GLY A 31 -9.25 24.51 -4.22
C GLY A 31 -10.55 25.04 -4.84
N PRO A 32 -10.48 26.04 -5.73
CA PRO A 32 -11.65 26.53 -6.43
C PRO A 32 -12.23 25.46 -7.34
N ALA A 33 -13.57 25.46 -7.42
CA ALA A 33 -14.37 24.56 -8.23
C ALA A 33 -13.83 24.43 -9.67
N ALA A 34 -13.83 23.20 -10.19
CA ALA A 34 -13.47 22.89 -11.55
C ALA A 34 -14.31 23.70 -12.54
N VAL A 35 -13.64 24.37 -13.48
CA VAL A 35 -14.29 25.07 -14.59
C VAL A 35 -14.70 24.00 -15.61
N PRO A 36 -15.99 23.92 -16.01
CA PRO A 36 -16.41 22.97 -17.03
C PRO A 36 -15.88 23.36 -18.41
N PHE A 37 -15.24 22.42 -19.10
CA PHE A 37 -14.99 22.53 -20.53
C PHE A 37 -16.31 22.34 -21.28
N ASP A 38 -16.76 23.40 -21.94
CA ASP A 38 -17.92 23.40 -22.83
C ASP A 38 -17.53 22.76 -24.18
N ASN A 39 -18.02 21.56 -24.46
CA ASN A 39 -18.06 21.00 -25.81
C ASN A 39 -19.52 21.02 -26.29
N GLY A 40 -19.93 22.15 -26.83
CA GLY A 40 -21.22 22.25 -27.49
C GLY A 40 -21.33 21.35 -28.71
N VAL A 41 -22.29 20.42 -28.71
CA VAL A 41 -23.03 19.96 -29.90
C VAL A 41 -24.45 19.59 -29.47
N LEU A 42 -25.36 20.15 -30.23
CA LEU A 42 -26.81 20.13 -30.17
C LEU A 42 -27.45 18.75 -30.17
N GLY A 43 -28.52 18.58 -29.40
CA GLY A 43 -29.45 17.47 -29.55
C GLY A 43 -30.40 17.37 -28.35
N GLU A 44 -31.47 18.19 -28.34
CA GLU A 44 -32.63 17.96 -27.47
C GLU A 44 -33.39 16.72 -27.88
N THR A 45 -33.54 15.72 -26.99
CA THR A 45 -34.76 14.91 -26.91
C THR A 45 -34.85 14.26 -25.51
N GLY A 46 -35.95 14.49 -24.82
CA GLY A 46 -36.54 13.56 -23.88
C GLY A 46 -35.99 13.59 -22.45
N ARG A 47 -36.59 14.41 -21.58
CA ARG A 47 -36.48 14.26 -20.11
C ARG A 47 -37.10 12.92 -19.69
N ASN A 48 -36.25 11.97 -19.35
CA ASN A 48 -36.60 10.92 -18.41
C ASN A 48 -35.82 11.20 -17.12
N SER A 49 -36.51 11.64 -16.08
CA SER A 49 -35.99 11.86 -14.74
C SER A 49 -35.93 10.52 -14.00
N ASP A 50 -35.05 9.62 -14.41
CA ASP A 50 -34.49 8.61 -13.53
C ASP A 50 -33.20 9.20 -12.97
N MET A 51 -33.28 9.76 -11.78
CA MET A 51 -32.10 10.00 -10.94
C MET A 51 -31.59 8.62 -10.54
N THR A 52 -30.77 8.00 -11.40
CA THR A 52 -29.91 6.88 -10.98
C THR A 52 -29.05 7.42 -9.83
N ASP A 53 -29.20 6.80 -8.67
CA ASP A 53 -28.36 7.06 -7.51
C ASP A 53 -26.92 6.71 -7.94
N ASP A 54 -26.13 7.72 -8.27
CA ASP A 54 -24.78 7.63 -8.84
C ASP A 54 -23.75 7.25 -7.75
N ARG A 55 -24.25 6.76 -6.58
CA ARG A 55 -23.39 6.28 -5.50
C ARG A 55 -22.69 5.00 -5.92
N GLN A 56 -21.39 5.02 -5.75
CA GLN A 56 -20.58 3.80 -5.89
C GLN A 56 -21.01 2.81 -4.80
N THR A 57 -20.98 1.52 -5.11
CA THR A 57 -21.34 0.46 -4.16
C THR A 57 -20.09 -0.07 -3.47
N ALA A 58 -20.23 -0.52 -2.22
CA ALA A 58 -19.13 -1.17 -1.50
C ALA A 58 -18.68 -2.43 -2.24
N HIS A 59 -17.36 -2.60 -2.35
CA HIS A 59 -16.75 -3.79 -2.91
C HIS A 59 -16.91 -4.97 -1.95
N THR A 60 -17.53 -6.05 -2.38
CA THR A 60 -17.92 -7.19 -1.53
C THR A 60 -17.07 -8.43 -1.70
N TRP A 61 -16.24 -8.50 -2.75
CA TRP A 61 -15.36 -9.65 -2.95
C TRP A 61 -14.32 -9.75 -1.82
N ARG A 62 -14.08 -10.96 -1.35
CA ARG A 62 -13.18 -11.27 -0.24
C ARG A 62 -12.32 -12.49 -0.57
N PRO A 63 -11.00 -12.43 -0.35
CA PRO A 63 -10.11 -13.58 -0.51
C PRO A 63 -10.20 -14.54 0.68
N ASP A 64 -9.86 -15.82 0.48
CA ASP A 64 -9.59 -16.73 1.59
C ASP A 64 -8.25 -16.40 2.25
N ARG A 65 -7.25 -16.00 1.43
CA ARG A 65 -5.91 -15.61 1.86
C ARG A 65 -5.49 -14.32 1.18
N PHE A 66 -4.93 -13.40 1.93
CA PHE A 66 -4.38 -12.17 1.36
C PHE A 66 -3.01 -11.83 1.94
N MET A 67 -2.22 -11.11 1.19
CA MET A 67 -0.92 -10.62 1.62
C MET A 67 -0.86 -9.09 1.45
N VAL A 68 -0.34 -8.41 2.46
CA VAL A 68 -0.01 -6.98 2.38
C VAL A 68 1.49 -6.87 2.21
N ILE A 69 1.96 -6.10 1.21
CA ILE A 69 3.38 -5.86 0.94
C ILE A 69 3.63 -4.36 0.99
N VAL A 70 4.51 -3.94 1.90
CA VAL A 70 4.80 -2.53 2.18
C VAL A 70 6.30 -2.25 2.27
N GLY A 71 6.68 -0.97 2.24
CA GLY A 71 8.06 -0.53 2.39
C GLY A 71 8.55 -0.66 3.82
N HIS A 72 7.80 -0.09 4.77
CA HIS A 72 8.24 0.08 6.16
C HIS A 72 7.23 -0.49 7.16
N PRO A 73 7.66 -0.78 8.41
CA PRO A 73 6.75 -0.91 9.53
C PRO A 73 5.91 0.37 9.69
N ASP A 74 4.60 0.24 9.89
CA ASP A 74 3.53 1.24 9.93
C ASP A 74 2.73 1.44 8.62
N ASP A 75 3.32 1.30 7.46
CA ASP A 75 2.64 1.51 6.16
C ASP A 75 1.33 0.72 6.03
N ALA A 76 1.33 -0.55 6.49
CA ALA A 76 0.14 -1.39 6.45
C ALA A 76 -1.00 -0.84 7.33
N ASP A 77 -0.63 -0.18 8.42
CA ASP A 77 -1.60 0.35 9.39
C ASP A 77 -2.12 1.72 8.96
N PHE A 78 -1.29 2.54 8.31
CA PHE A 78 -1.75 3.74 7.59
C PHE A 78 -2.57 3.40 6.34
N GLY A 79 -2.25 2.30 5.66
CA GLY A 79 -2.87 1.83 4.43
C GLY A 79 -4.09 0.94 4.68
N PRO A 80 -3.98 -0.39 4.45
CA PRO A 80 -5.12 -1.30 4.35
C PRO A 80 -5.56 -1.98 5.65
N ALA A 81 -5.17 -1.50 6.84
CA ALA A 81 -5.47 -2.20 8.10
C ALA A 81 -6.97 -2.37 8.37
N GLY A 82 -7.81 -1.42 7.96
CA GLY A 82 -9.26 -1.55 8.06
C GLY A 82 -9.81 -2.66 7.19
N THR A 83 -9.39 -2.74 5.93
CA THR A 83 -9.74 -3.80 4.99
C THR A 83 -9.23 -5.15 5.48
N ALA A 84 -7.95 -5.21 5.92
CA ALA A 84 -7.36 -6.42 6.46
C ALA A 84 -8.15 -6.96 7.65
N ALA A 85 -8.48 -6.10 8.62
CA ALA A 85 -9.27 -6.46 9.79
C ALA A 85 -10.69 -6.94 9.41
N THR A 86 -11.34 -6.25 8.46
CA THR A 86 -12.67 -6.63 7.95
C THR A 86 -12.64 -8.01 7.29
N TRP A 87 -11.64 -8.30 6.47
CA TRP A 87 -11.50 -9.61 5.82
C TRP A 87 -11.16 -10.73 6.82
N ILE A 88 -10.31 -10.43 7.82
CA ILE A 88 -9.97 -11.39 8.88
C ILE A 88 -11.20 -11.73 9.72
N ASP A 89 -11.99 -10.76 10.10
CA ASP A 89 -13.26 -10.98 10.85
C ASP A 89 -14.24 -11.84 10.04
N ALA A 90 -14.19 -11.74 8.73
CA ALA A 90 -14.99 -12.56 7.83
C ALA A 90 -14.35 -13.93 7.51
N GLY A 91 -13.23 -14.28 8.14
CA GLY A 91 -12.58 -15.61 8.07
C GLY A 91 -11.39 -15.72 7.11
N SER A 92 -10.90 -14.62 6.53
CA SER A 92 -9.68 -14.64 5.71
C SER A 92 -8.42 -14.79 6.57
N ALA A 93 -7.37 -15.39 6.00
CA ALA A 93 -6.03 -15.39 6.59
C ALA A 93 -5.17 -14.30 5.93
N GLY A 94 -4.62 -13.35 6.73
CA GLY A 94 -3.78 -12.26 6.26
C GLY A 94 -2.32 -12.45 6.66
N TRP A 95 -1.38 -12.16 5.75
CA TRP A 95 0.06 -12.12 5.99
C TRP A 95 0.62 -10.75 5.64
N LEU A 96 1.48 -10.19 6.49
CA LEU A 96 2.14 -8.91 6.26
C LEU A 96 3.61 -9.10 5.91
N VAL A 97 4.09 -8.36 4.90
CA VAL A 97 5.50 -8.32 4.49
C VAL A 97 5.96 -6.86 4.48
N CYS A 98 6.93 -6.53 5.34
CA CYS A 98 7.65 -5.27 5.33
C CYS A 98 8.98 -5.47 4.61
N CYS A 99 9.26 -4.67 3.57
CA CYS A 99 10.50 -4.79 2.80
C CYS A 99 11.72 -4.35 3.62
N THR A 100 11.57 -3.31 4.45
CA THR A 100 12.62 -2.82 5.36
C THR A 100 12.22 -3.01 6.82
N SER A 101 13.15 -2.74 7.73
CA SER A 101 12.87 -2.66 9.17
C SER A 101 12.70 -1.22 9.67
N GLY A 102 12.77 -0.24 8.76
CA GLY A 102 12.58 1.18 9.11
C GLY A 102 13.71 1.80 9.92
N ASP A 103 14.93 1.32 9.73
CA ASP A 103 16.13 1.66 10.49
C ASP A 103 16.69 3.08 10.21
N ALA A 104 16.15 3.76 9.18
CA ALA A 104 16.50 5.14 8.85
C ALA A 104 15.38 6.17 9.20
N GLY A 105 14.28 5.73 9.84
CA GLY A 105 13.11 6.57 10.15
C GLY A 105 13.23 7.40 11.42
N GLY A 106 14.44 7.66 11.94
CA GLY A 106 14.67 8.50 13.14
C GLY A 106 15.03 9.94 12.80
N GLU A 107 14.71 10.88 13.71
CA GLU A 107 15.14 12.29 13.61
C GLU A 107 16.47 12.57 14.30
N ASP A 108 16.86 11.72 15.26
CA ASP A 108 18.12 11.84 16.01
C ASP A 108 19.26 11.14 15.23
N PRO A 109 20.28 11.88 14.77
CA PRO A 109 21.39 11.31 14.02
C PRO A 109 22.30 10.38 14.86
N ASP A 110 22.19 10.44 16.18
CA ASP A 110 22.96 9.61 17.12
C ASP A 110 22.21 8.33 17.52
N LEU A 111 20.98 8.13 17.04
CA LEU A 111 20.20 6.93 17.29
C LEU A 111 20.84 5.71 16.59
N ASP A 112 20.97 4.60 17.34
CA ASP A 112 21.43 3.34 16.76
C ASP A 112 20.38 2.77 15.79
N PRO A 113 20.68 2.65 14.47
CA PRO A 113 19.73 2.12 13.50
C PRO A 113 19.23 0.71 13.83
N LEU A 114 20.08 -0.13 14.46
CA LEU A 114 19.70 -1.49 14.85
C LEU A 114 18.70 -1.51 16.02
N GLU A 115 18.82 -0.57 16.95
CA GLU A 115 17.86 -0.42 18.03
C GLU A 115 16.51 0.09 17.49
N LEU A 116 16.55 1.06 16.58
CA LEU A 116 15.36 1.56 15.91
C LEU A 116 14.65 0.45 15.11
N ALA A 117 15.40 -0.32 14.31
CA ALA A 117 14.86 -1.47 13.57
C ALA A 117 14.14 -2.44 14.49
N ARG A 118 14.75 -2.85 15.60
CA ARG A 118 14.14 -3.76 16.57
C ARG A 118 12.87 -3.20 17.19
N ALA A 119 12.88 -1.92 17.55
CA ALA A 119 11.71 -1.24 18.10
C ALA A 119 10.56 -1.24 17.10
N ARG A 120 10.80 -0.80 15.85
CA ARG A 120 9.79 -0.71 14.80
C ARG A 120 9.26 -2.08 14.37
N GLU A 121 10.11 -3.10 14.31
CA GLU A 121 9.65 -4.47 14.07
C GLU A 121 8.73 -4.98 15.17
N GLU A 122 9.05 -4.70 16.45
CA GLU A 122 8.21 -5.10 17.58
C GLU A 122 6.87 -4.35 17.58
N GLU A 123 6.89 -3.04 17.30
CA GLU A 123 5.69 -2.22 17.13
C GLU A 123 4.79 -2.79 16.01
N GLN A 124 5.38 -3.18 14.87
CA GLN A 124 4.63 -3.78 13.77
C GLN A 124 4.07 -5.17 14.12
N ARG A 125 4.77 -5.98 14.91
CA ARG A 125 4.21 -7.27 15.39
C ARG A 125 3.02 -7.07 16.31
N GLN A 126 3.07 -6.03 17.17
CA GLN A 126 1.96 -5.66 18.03
C GLN A 126 0.77 -5.16 17.19
N ALA A 127 1.00 -4.25 16.25
CA ALA A 127 -0.02 -3.78 15.31
C ALA A 127 -0.65 -4.93 14.52
N ALA A 128 0.18 -5.84 14.00
CA ALA A 128 -0.30 -7.02 13.27
C ALA A 128 -1.17 -7.94 14.15
N THR A 129 -0.86 -8.05 15.43
CA THR A 129 -1.69 -8.80 16.40
C THR A 129 -3.04 -8.11 16.62
N VAL A 130 -3.05 -6.79 16.73
CA VAL A 130 -4.28 -5.99 16.85
C VAL A 130 -5.17 -6.17 15.62
N VAL A 131 -4.61 -6.09 14.41
CA VAL A 131 -5.34 -6.30 13.15
C VAL A 131 -5.82 -7.75 13.01
N GLY A 132 -5.02 -8.71 13.48
CA GLY A 132 -5.31 -10.14 13.44
C GLY A 132 -4.58 -10.90 12.33
N TYR A 133 -3.48 -10.36 11.78
CA TYR A 133 -2.64 -11.09 10.82
C TYR A 133 -2.12 -12.41 11.42
N VAL A 134 -2.02 -13.45 10.60
CA VAL A 134 -1.46 -14.74 11.03
C VAL A 134 0.06 -14.73 11.12
N GLY A 135 0.73 -13.71 10.56
CA GLY A 135 2.16 -13.50 10.69
C GLY A 135 2.66 -12.27 9.95
N VAL A 136 3.90 -11.91 10.25
CA VAL A 136 4.65 -10.78 9.66
C VAL A 136 6.04 -11.25 9.26
N SER A 137 6.47 -10.91 8.05
CA SER A 137 7.85 -11.05 7.56
C SER A 137 8.52 -9.68 7.43
N PHE A 138 9.79 -9.59 7.82
CA PHE A 138 10.65 -8.45 7.54
C PHE A 138 11.77 -8.91 6.61
N LEU A 139 11.91 -8.25 5.46
CA LEU A 139 12.92 -8.64 4.46
C LEU A 139 14.27 -7.98 4.70
N HIS A 140 14.37 -7.10 5.69
CA HIS A 140 15.60 -6.43 6.15
C HIS A 140 16.38 -5.76 5.01
N GLN A 141 15.66 -5.20 4.04
CA GLN A 141 16.30 -4.40 3.00
C GLN A 141 16.69 -3.02 3.55
N PRO A 142 17.70 -2.35 2.99
CA PRO A 142 18.14 -1.05 3.46
C PRO A 142 17.02 0.00 3.39
N ASP A 143 16.67 0.58 4.54
CA ASP A 143 15.69 1.66 4.64
C ASP A 143 16.22 2.96 4.02
N GLY A 144 15.35 3.71 3.33
CA GLY A 144 15.71 4.92 2.57
C GLY A 144 16.44 4.65 1.25
N ASN A 145 16.81 3.39 0.98
CA ASN A 145 17.58 2.98 -0.19
C ASN A 145 17.03 1.70 -0.84
N LEU A 146 15.77 1.42 -0.66
CA LEU A 146 15.13 0.23 -1.25
C LEU A 146 15.16 0.30 -2.78
N VAL A 147 15.59 -0.79 -3.42
CA VAL A 147 15.66 -0.89 -4.87
C VAL A 147 14.84 -2.08 -5.34
N ASN A 148 14.00 -1.87 -6.37
CA ASN A 148 13.35 -2.99 -7.05
C ASN A 148 14.36 -3.76 -7.90
N ASP A 149 15.11 -4.67 -7.27
CA ASP A 149 16.07 -5.54 -7.91
C ASP A 149 15.65 -7.02 -7.92
N LEU A 150 16.45 -7.88 -8.52
CA LEU A 150 16.15 -9.31 -8.57
C LEU A 150 16.17 -10.00 -7.20
N PRO A 151 17.11 -9.68 -6.27
CA PRO A 151 17.07 -10.20 -4.90
C PRO A 151 15.77 -9.88 -4.15
N LEU A 152 15.32 -8.62 -4.13
CA LEU A 152 14.07 -8.25 -3.49
C LEU A 152 12.88 -8.96 -4.14
N ARG A 153 12.85 -9.02 -5.47
CA ARG A 153 11.78 -9.71 -6.20
C ARG A 153 11.75 -11.20 -5.88
N GLU A 154 12.91 -11.88 -5.77
CA GLU A 154 12.98 -13.28 -5.34
C GLU A 154 12.42 -13.48 -3.93
N MET A 155 12.78 -12.60 -2.97
CA MET A 155 12.25 -12.66 -1.60
C MET A 155 10.72 -12.56 -1.62
N LEU A 156 10.16 -11.59 -2.34
CA LEU A 156 8.71 -11.42 -2.45
C LEU A 156 8.03 -12.61 -3.15
N VAL A 157 8.63 -13.17 -4.20
CA VAL A 157 8.13 -14.40 -4.85
C VAL A 157 8.14 -15.58 -3.89
N ARG A 158 9.16 -15.69 -3.03
CA ARG A 158 9.23 -16.71 -1.99
C ARG A 158 8.09 -16.56 -1.00
N GLU A 159 7.83 -15.36 -0.49
CA GLU A 159 6.70 -15.07 0.41
C GLU A 159 5.36 -15.43 -0.25
N ILE A 160 5.13 -14.97 -1.49
CA ILE A 160 3.90 -15.24 -2.24
C ILE A 160 3.71 -16.75 -2.45
N ARG A 161 4.76 -17.47 -2.88
CA ARG A 161 4.65 -18.92 -3.12
C ARG A 161 4.50 -19.73 -1.83
N THR A 162 5.04 -19.24 -0.72
CA THR A 162 4.90 -19.87 0.60
C THR A 162 3.49 -19.68 1.13
N PHE A 163 3.03 -18.45 1.19
CA PHE A 163 1.73 -18.12 1.78
C PHE A 163 0.57 -18.40 0.83
N ARG A 164 0.75 -18.30 -0.50
CA ARG A 164 -0.24 -18.56 -1.56
C ARG A 164 -1.50 -17.69 -1.43
N PRO A 165 -1.38 -16.35 -1.47
CA PRO A 165 -2.52 -15.45 -1.33
C PRO A 165 -3.38 -15.39 -2.60
N ASP A 166 -4.70 -15.26 -2.46
CA ASP A 166 -5.63 -14.97 -3.56
C ASP A 166 -5.53 -13.50 -3.98
N ALA A 167 -5.29 -12.62 -2.99
CA ALA A 167 -5.11 -11.19 -3.20
C ALA A 167 -3.81 -10.67 -2.60
N VAL A 168 -3.21 -9.66 -3.25
CA VAL A 168 -2.12 -8.86 -2.70
C VAL A 168 -2.56 -7.41 -2.62
N LEU A 169 -2.27 -6.75 -1.49
CA LEU A 169 -2.43 -5.31 -1.30
C LEU A 169 -1.04 -4.68 -1.23
N CYS A 170 -0.78 -3.65 -2.03
CA CYS A 170 0.48 -2.91 -2.02
C CYS A 170 0.26 -1.46 -2.46
N GLY A 171 1.29 -0.62 -2.42
CA GLY A 171 1.22 0.73 -2.97
C GLY A 171 0.91 0.73 -4.47
N ASP A 172 0.31 1.81 -4.98
CA ASP A 172 0.15 1.99 -6.43
C ASP A 172 1.49 2.44 -7.05
N PRO A 173 2.10 1.62 -7.95
CA PRO A 173 3.40 1.93 -8.55
C PRO A 173 3.37 3.15 -9.48
N ASP A 174 2.19 3.55 -9.95
CA ASP A 174 2.03 4.71 -10.84
C ASP A 174 2.05 6.05 -10.08
N VAL A 175 2.01 6.01 -8.72
CA VAL A 175 1.95 7.21 -7.90
C VAL A 175 3.34 7.67 -7.48
N VAL A 176 3.84 8.70 -8.14
CA VAL A 176 5.04 9.47 -7.73
C VAL A 176 4.65 10.67 -6.88
N ILE A 177 3.53 11.29 -7.21
CA ILE A 177 3.00 12.47 -6.52
C ILE A 177 1.56 12.18 -6.11
N HIS A 178 1.24 12.40 -4.84
CA HIS A 178 -0.11 12.29 -4.30
C HIS A 178 -0.89 13.58 -4.55
N GLY A 179 -1.77 13.58 -5.55
CA GLY A 179 -2.50 14.78 -5.96
C GLY A 179 -1.54 15.94 -6.26
N ASN A 180 -1.72 17.06 -5.54
CA ASN A 180 -0.84 18.25 -5.64
C ASN A 180 -0.10 18.55 -4.32
N SER A 181 -0.06 17.64 -3.37
CA SER A 181 0.30 17.94 -1.98
C SER A 181 1.44 17.11 -1.40
N GLY A 182 1.83 16.00 -2.02
CA GLY A 182 2.87 15.14 -1.46
C GLY A 182 3.65 14.38 -2.52
N ILE A 183 4.92 14.08 -2.21
CA ILE A 183 5.76 13.18 -2.99
C ILE A 183 5.74 11.82 -2.30
N ASN A 184 5.44 10.76 -3.05
CA ASN A 184 5.47 9.40 -2.54
C ASN A 184 6.91 8.99 -2.22
N HIS A 185 7.12 8.39 -1.05
CA HIS A 185 8.44 7.97 -0.60
C HIS A 185 9.10 7.02 -1.62
N THR A 186 10.43 7.12 -1.78
CA THR A 186 11.16 6.29 -2.76
C THR A 186 10.97 4.81 -2.49
N ASP A 187 10.99 4.42 -1.22
CA ASP A 187 10.87 3.02 -0.82
C ASP A 187 9.44 2.49 -0.99
N HIS A 188 8.40 3.34 -0.78
CA HIS A 188 7.03 2.94 -1.11
C HIS A 188 6.90 2.61 -2.60
N ARG A 189 7.50 3.43 -3.48
CA ARG A 189 7.50 3.18 -4.93
C ARG A 189 8.28 1.93 -5.30
N ALA A 190 9.47 1.74 -4.70
CA ALA A 190 10.29 0.56 -4.94
C ALA A 190 9.59 -0.72 -4.48
N ALA A 191 8.99 -0.71 -3.28
CA ALA A 191 8.20 -1.83 -2.75
C ALA A 191 6.97 -2.11 -3.62
N ALA A 192 6.24 -1.07 -4.06
CA ALA A 192 5.08 -1.21 -4.92
C ALA A 192 5.43 -1.86 -6.26
N ILE A 193 6.45 -1.36 -6.96
CA ILE A 193 6.91 -1.94 -8.23
C ILE A 193 7.40 -3.38 -8.01
N ALA A 194 8.19 -3.64 -6.96
CA ALA A 194 8.69 -4.97 -6.65
C ALA A 194 7.55 -5.97 -6.35
N ALA A 195 6.50 -5.54 -5.62
CA ALA A 195 5.32 -6.34 -5.34
C ALA A 195 4.55 -6.70 -6.62
N VAL A 196 4.29 -5.72 -7.48
CA VAL A 196 3.62 -5.94 -8.79
C VAL A 196 4.43 -6.91 -9.66
N ASP A 197 5.74 -6.70 -9.80
CA ASP A 197 6.63 -7.57 -10.57
C ASP A 197 6.73 -8.99 -9.97
N ALA A 198 6.67 -9.10 -8.64
CA ALA A 198 6.64 -10.39 -7.96
C ALA A 198 5.32 -11.13 -8.20
N VAL A 199 4.19 -10.44 -8.14
CA VAL A 199 2.86 -11.00 -8.42
C VAL A 199 2.76 -11.43 -9.88
N TYR A 200 3.14 -10.53 -10.80
CA TYR A 200 3.09 -10.77 -12.24
C TYR A 200 4.32 -10.23 -12.96
N PRO A 201 5.08 -11.07 -13.70
CA PRO A 201 4.77 -12.48 -13.98
C PRO A 201 5.44 -13.48 -13.01
N ALA A 202 6.27 -13.03 -12.02
CA ALA A 202 7.29 -13.88 -11.42
C ALA A 202 6.70 -15.03 -10.56
N ALA A 203 5.75 -14.77 -9.65
CA ALA A 203 5.21 -15.81 -8.78
C ALA A 203 4.44 -16.89 -9.53
N ARG A 204 3.75 -16.51 -10.61
CA ARG A 204 2.93 -17.44 -11.41
C ARG A 204 3.70 -18.23 -12.46
N ASN A 205 4.93 -17.79 -12.81
CA ASN A 205 5.75 -18.44 -13.82
C ASN A 205 6.71 -19.46 -13.16
N PRO A 206 6.59 -20.78 -13.42
CA PRO A 206 7.49 -21.79 -12.85
C PRO A 206 8.94 -21.64 -13.30
N MET A 207 9.17 -20.96 -14.42
CA MET A 207 10.53 -20.69 -14.93
C MET A 207 11.20 -19.47 -14.29
N ALA A 208 10.44 -18.61 -13.60
CA ALA A 208 10.99 -17.56 -12.78
C ALA A 208 11.46 -18.14 -11.44
N PHE A 209 12.73 -17.90 -11.08
CA PHE A 209 13.36 -18.46 -9.88
C PHE A 209 13.14 -19.98 -9.75
N PRO A 210 13.60 -20.80 -10.72
CA PRO A 210 13.28 -22.23 -10.77
C PRO A 210 13.81 -23.02 -9.56
N TRP A 211 14.82 -22.49 -8.84
CA TRP A 211 15.31 -23.08 -7.60
C TRP A 211 14.27 -23.02 -6.48
N LEU A 212 13.37 -22.04 -6.46
CA LEU A 212 12.26 -21.99 -5.51
C LEU A 212 11.31 -23.17 -5.73
N ALA A 213 10.96 -23.46 -6.99
CA ALA A 213 10.13 -24.62 -7.31
C ALA A 213 10.81 -25.94 -6.94
N LYS A 214 12.14 -26.06 -7.16
CA LYS A 214 12.95 -27.22 -6.77
C LYS A 214 13.01 -27.40 -5.24
N SER A 215 12.88 -26.32 -4.46
CA SER A 215 12.79 -26.37 -3.00
C SER A 215 11.36 -26.56 -2.46
N GLY A 216 10.39 -26.87 -3.33
CA GLY A 216 9.01 -27.14 -2.94
C GLY A 216 8.07 -25.93 -3.02
N LEU A 217 8.56 -24.74 -3.40
CA LEU A 217 7.76 -23.54 -3.57
C LEU A 217 7.27 -23.44 -5.02
N ALA A 218 6.20 -24.19 -5.31
CA ALA A 218 5.57 -24.21 -6.62
C ALA A 218 5.02 -22.84 -7.01
N ALA A 219 4.96 -22.57 -8.33
CA ALA A 219 4.34 -21.36 -8.85
C ALA A 219 2.93 -21.16 -8.29
N HIS A 220 2.57 -19.89 -8.07
CA HIS A 220 1.27 -19.50 -7.53
C HIS A 220 0.72 -18.31 -8.31
N LYS A 221 -0.60 -18.32 -8.55
CA LYS A 221 -1.32 -17.23 -9.21
C LYS A 221 -2.09 -16.43 -8.16
N VAL A 222 -1.69 -15.18 -7.96
CA VAL A 222 -2.51 -14.17 -7.28
C VAL A 222 -3.62 -13.76 -8.24
N ARG A 223 -4.86 -13.69 -7.80
CA ARG A 223 -6.03 -13.37 -8.63
C ARG A 223 -6.29 -11.88 -8.72
N ARG A 224 -6.12 -11.15 -7.62
CA ARG A 224 -6.43 -9.71 -7.53
C ARG A 224 -5.31 -8.93 -6.85
N LEU A 225 -5.09 -7.72 -7.36
CA LEU A 225 -4.14 -6.76 -6.80
C LEU A 225 -4.91 -5.52 -6.40
N TYR A 226 -4.79 -5.12 -5.13
CA TYR A 226 -5.38 -3.91 -4.59
C TYR A 226 -4.27 -2.88 -4.36
N LEU A 227 -4.28 -1.83 -5.19
CA LEU A 227 -3.28 -0.78 -5.16
C LEU A 227 -3.77 0.35 -4.26
N MET A 228 -3.18 0.45 -3.05
CA MET A 228 -3.51 1.47 -2.09
C MET A 228 -2.83 2.80 -2.42
N TRP A 229 -3.37 3.90 -1.89
CA TRP A 229 -2.87 5.26 -2.08
C TRP A 229 -2.84 5.71 -3.55
N SER A 230 -3.70 5.10 -4.38
CA SER A 230 -3.85 5.45 -5.78
C SER A 230 -4.47 6.83 -5.95
N ASN A 231 -4.03 7.56 -7.00
CA ASN A 231 -4.72 8.77 -7.46
C ASN A 231 -5.99 8.46 -8.27
N GLN A 232 -6.23 7.19 -8.59
CA GLN A 232 -7.36 6.73 -9.42
C GLN A 232 -8.02 5.50 -8.78
N PRO A 233 -8.54 5.60 -7.55
CA PRO A 233 -9.24 4.49 -6.93
C PRO A 233 -10.55 4.21 -7.69
N ASP A 234 -10.89 2.92 -7.80
CA ASP A 234 -12.09 2.43 -8.50
C ASP A 234 -12.91 1.43 -7.66
N VAL A 235 -12.39 1.02 -6.49
CA VAL A 235 -13.12 0.20 -5.52
C VAL A 235 -12.97 0.73 -4.11
N TRP A 236 -14.04 0.56 -3.30
CA TRP A 236 -14.11 0.97 -1.90
C TRP A 236 -14.55 -0.20 -1.05
N VAL A 237 -13.81 -0.49 0.01
CA VAL A 237 -14.15 -1.51 1.01
C VAL A 237 -14.73 -0.83 2.24
N ASP A 238 -15.92 -1.25 2.66
CA ASP A 238 -16.51 -0.79 3.92
C ASP A 238 -15.70 -1.32 5.11
N VAL A 239 -15.13 -0.40 5.88
CA VAL A 239 -14.33 -0.70 7.07
C VAL A 239 -14.96 -0.13 8.34
N SER A 240 -16.23 0.24 8.30
CA SER A 240 -16.93 0.90 9.42
C SER A 240 -16.79 0.13 10.74
N ALA A 241 -16.89 -1.20 10.69
CA ALA A 241 -16.74 -2.07 11.87
C ALA A 241 -15.28 -2.22 12.35
N ALA A 242 -14.29 -1.97 11.47
CA ALA A 242 -12.87 -2.15 11.75
C ALA A 242 -12.12 -0.82 11.97
N ALA A 243 -12.77 0.32 11.81
CA ALA A 243 -12.14 1.64 11.88
C ALA A 243 -11.40 1.88 13.22
N ASP A 244 -11.99 1.48 14.34
CA ASP A 244 -11.35 1.60 15.66
C ASP A 244 -10.14 0.68 15.80
N ARG A 245 -10.19 -0.53 15.25
CA ARG A 245 -9.07 -1.48 15.24
C ARG A 245 -7.88 -0.96 14.45
N LYS A 246 -8.13 -0.29 13.30
CA LYS A 246 -7.07 0.40 12.54
C LYS A 246 -6.38 1.47 13.38
N ILE A 247 -7.15 2.28 14.11
CA ILE A 247 -6.58 3.30 15.00
C ILE A 247 -5.77 2.66 16.13
N GLU A 248 -6.26 1.56 16.70
CA GLU A 248 -5.55 0.85 17.76
C GLU A 248 -4.23 0.22 17.24
N ALA A 249 -4.22 -0.32 16.02
CA ALA A 249 -3.00 -0.78 15.38
C ALA A 249 -1.98 0.35 15.20
N LEU A 250 -2.43 1.53 14.74
CA LEU A 250 -1.57 2.72 14.62
C LEU A 250 -0.97 3.17 15.97
N ARG A 251 -1.66 2.96 17.09
CA ARG A 251 -1.13 3.28 18.44
C ARG A 251 0.13 2.48 18.79
N SER A 252 0.34 1.34 18.16
CA SER A 252 1.53 0.50 18.40
C SER A 252 2.82 1.18 17.93
N HIS A 253 2.75 2.12 16.97
CA HIS A 253 3.91 2.77 16.34
C HIS A 253 4.36 4.03 17.10
N ALA A 254 4.66 3.88 18.38
CA ALA A 254 5.03 5.01 19.27
C ALA A 254 6.33 5.69 18.84
N SER A 255 7.27 4.95 18.24
CA SER A 255 8.54 5.52 17.77
C SER A 255 8.36 6.46 16.57
N GLN A 256 7.22 6.39 15.86
CA GLN A 256 6.96 7.13 14.62
C GLN A 256 5.82 8.15 14.76
N ILE A 257 4.89 7.93 15.68
CA ILE A 257 3.69 8.77 15.82
C ILE A 257 3.86 9.68 17.04
N HIS A 258 4.42 10.87 16.83
CA HIS A 258 4.68 11.86 17.91
C HIS A 258 3.46 12.74 18.24
N ASP A 259 2.47 12.85 17.33
CA ASP A 259 1.18 13.51 17.55
C ASP A 259 0.03 12.51 17.32
N PRO A 260 -0.23 11.60 18.28
CA PRO A 260 -1.24 10.55 18.09
C PRO A 260 -2.63 11.09 17.79
N GLU A 261 -3.08 12.11 18.55
CA GLU A 261 -4.44 12.64 18.40
C GLU A 261 -4.65 13.33 17.04
N GLY A 262 -3.65 14.08 16.57
CA GLY A 262 -3.70 14.69 15.24
C GLY A 262 -3.66 13.66 14.12
N VAL A 263 -2.81 12.63 14.24
CA VAL A 263 -2.74 11.53 13.26
C VAL A 263 -4.05 10.76 13.21
N PHE A 264 -4.58 10.32 14.36
CA PHE A 264 -5.79 9.51 14.41
C PHE A 264 -7.03 10.27 13.91
N THR A 265 -7.13 11.57 14.24
CA THR A 265 -8.21 12.43 13.71
C THR A 265 -8.14 12.51 12.18
N ARG A 266 -6.95 12.69 11.60
CA ARG A 266 -6.79 12.73 10.13
C ARG A 266 -7.13 11.40 9.47
N ILE A 267 -6.72 10.27 10.06
CA ILE A 267 -7.02 8.94 9.51
C ILE A 267 -8.51 8.65 9.57
N ARG A 268 -9.18 8.97 10.69
CA ARG A 268 -10.65 8.85 10.79
C ARG A 268 -11.36 9.73 9.77
N GLY A 269 -10.91 10.98 9.61
CA GLY A 269 -11.47 11.90 8.61
C GLY A 269 -11.38 11.32 7.20
N ARG A 270 -10.20 10.79 6.80
CA ARG A 270 -10.02 10.15 5.48
C ARG A 270 -10.93 8.95 5.29
N MET A 271 -11.04 8.05 6.28
CA MET A 271 -11.94 6.90 6.17
C MET A 271 -13.40 7.34 6.04
N SER A 272 -13.82 8.38 6.77
CA SER A 272 -15.16 8.94 6.67
C SER A 272 -15.42 9.56 5.28
N GLU A 273 -14.48 10.36 4.75
CA GLU A 273 -14.56 10.94 3.40
C GLU A 273 -14.72 9.86 2.33
N GLN A 274 -13.97 8.76 2.43
CA GLN A 274 -14.12 7.63 1.52
C GLN A 274 -15.44 6.88 1.74
N GLY A 275 -15.90 6.78 2.99
CA GLY A 275 -17.17 6.15 3.33
C GLY A 275 -18.38 6.89 2.76
N GLU A 276 -18.35 8.23 2.74
CA GLU A 276 -19.41 9.06 2.16
C GLU A 276 -19.68 8.73 0.69
N LEU A 277 -18.63 8.36 -0.08
CA LEU A 277 -18.75 8.03 -1.50
C LEU A 277 -19.60 6.79 -1.77
N ILE A 278 -19.66 5.87 -0.81
CA ILE A 278 -20.40 4.60 -0.89
C ILE A 278 -21.52 4.50 0.14
N GLY A 279 -21.78 5.57 0.91
CA GLY A 279 -22.88 5.64 1.88
C GLY A 279 -22.67 4.85 3.17
N VAL A 280 -21.41 4.68 3.63
CA VAL A 280 -21.05 4.02 4.88
C VAL A 280 -20.26 4.95 5.81
N ALA A 281 -20.06 4.55 7.07
CA ALA A 281 -19.38 5.40 8.05
C ALA A 281 -17.88 5.55 7.80
N ALA A 282 -17.24 4.51 7.28
CA ALA A 282 -15.81 4.52 6.97
C ALA A 282 -15.49 3.55 5.83
N ALA A 283 -14.60 3.94 4.92
CA ALA A 283 -14.12 3.07 3.86
C ALA A 283 -12.62 3.27 3.60
N GLU A 284 -12.02 2.28 2.96
CA GLU A 284 -10.69 2.35 2.34
C GLU A 284 -10.83 2.15 0.84
N SER A 285 -10.04 2.90 0.06
CA SER A 285 -10.14 2.90 -1.39
C SER A 285 -8.89 2.35 -2.06
N TYR A 286 -9.09 1.67 -3.19
CA TYR A 286 -8.04 1.01 -3.96
C TYR A 286 -8.30 1.16 -5.46
N ARG A 287 -7.23 1.07 -6.24
CA ARG A 287 -7.32 0.71 -7.65
C ARG A 287 -7.20 -0.81 -7.75
N LEU A 288 -8.19 -1.46 -8.35
CA LEU A 288 -8.25 -2.91 -8.45
C LEU A 288 -7.71 -3.40 -9.80
N VAL A 289 -6.80 -4.38 -9.75
CA VAL A 289 -6.37 -5.12 -10.95
C VAL A 289 -6.79 -6.58 -10.82
N VAL A 290 -7.71 -7.03 -11.68
CA VAL A 290 -8.14 -8.43 -11.76
C VAL A 290 -7.23 -9.17 -12.73
N LEU A 291 -6.46 -10.13 -12.23
CA LEU A 291 -5.48 -10.90 -12.98
C LEU A 291 -6.04 -12.24 -13.48
N ASP A 292 -6.89 -12.87 -12.68
CA ASP A 292 -7.60 -14.10 -13.02
C ASP A 292 -9.03 -14.03 -12.44
N GLN A 293 -10.01 -14.46 -13.21
CA GLN A 293 -11.41 -14.56 -12.77
C GLN A 293 -11.57 -15.68 -11.74
N ASP A 294 -12.56 -15.55 -10.86
CA ASP A 294 -12.94 -16.65 -9.99
C ASP A 294 -13.64 -17.74 -10.79
N PRO A 295 -13.44 -19.03 -10.47
CA PRO A 295 -14.08 -20.15 -11.19
C PRO A 295 -15.60 -20.05 -11.23
N GLU A 296 -16.22 -19.42 -10.23
CA GLU A 296 -17.67 -19.20 -10.16
C GLU A 296 -18.12 -18.05 -11.05
N GLU A 297 -17.30 -17.03 -11.29
CA GLU A 297 -17.56 -15.92 -12.20
C GLU A 297 -17.43 -16.37 -13.68
N GLU A 298 -16.51 -17.31 -14.00
CA GLU A 298 -16.37 -17.89 -15.34
C GLU A 298 -17.63 -18.65 -15.76
N THR A 299 -18.27 -19.38 -14.85
CA THR A 299 -19.50 -20.15 -15.16
C THR A 299 -20.70 -19.28 -15.46
N THR A 300 -20.79 -18.09 -14.88
CA THR A 300 -21.90 -17.14 -15.13
C THR A 300 -21.69 -16.33 -16.41
N ALA A 301 -20.44 -16.02 -16.78
CA ALA A 301 -20.10 -15.29 -18.01
C ALA A 301 -20.31 -16.15 -19.25
N ASP A 302 -19.96 -17.44 -19.22
CA ASP A 302 -20.17 -18.39 -20.34
C ASP A 302 -21.66 -18.71 -20.56
N ALA A 303 -22.47 -18.66 -19.49
CA ALA A 303 -23.93 -18.85 -19.59
C ALA A 303 -24.65 -17.64 -20.21
N ALA A 304 -24.04 -16.45 -20.20
CA ALA A 304 -24.59 -15.21 -20.75
C ALA A 304 -24.17 -14.90 -22.20
N ALA A 305 -23.23 -15.67 -22.79
CA ALA A 305 -22.77 -15.44 -24.14
C ALA A 305 -23.85 -15.89 -25.15
N PRO A 306 -24.33 -15.02 -26.06
CA PRO A 306 -25.33 -15.41 -27.06
C PRO A 306 -24.69 -16.39 -28.04
N VAL A 307 -25.32 -17.57 -28.19
CA VAL A 307 -24.96 -18.58 -29.20
C VAL A 307 -25.09 -17.93 -30.58
N ALA A 308 -23.96 -17.57 -31.17
CA ALA A 308 -23.92 -17.11 -32.57
C ALA A 308 -24.39 -18.24 -33.48
N LYS A 309 -25.60 -18.12 -34.02
CA LYS A 309 -26.10 -19.03 -35.05
C LYS A 309 -25.18 -18.91 -36.27
N ARG A 310 -24.41 -19.96 -36.54
CA ARG A 310 -23.73 -20.12 -37.83
C ARG A 310 -24.82 -20.42 -38.87
N SER A 311 -25.00 -19.53 -39.82
CA SER A 311 -25.72 -19.72 -41.06
C SER A 311 -24.77 -20.16 -42.17
#